data_4e5dc3ef3e5d4532f2cb0e67f807c91e
#
_entry.id   4e5dc3ef3e5d4532f2cb0e67f807c91e
#
_cell.length_a   1.000
_cell.length_b   1.000
_cell.length_c   1.000
_cell.angle_alpha   90.00
_cell.angle_beta   90.00
_cell.angle_gamma   90.00
#
_symmetry.space_group_name_H-M   'P 1'
#
loop_
_entity.id
_entity.type
_entity.pdbx_description
1 polymer ?
#
loop_
_entity_poly.entity_id
_entity_poly.type
_entity_poly.pdbx_seq_one_letter_code
_entity_poly.pdbx_strand_id
1 'polypeptide(L)'
;MRMRWWPVFLRNLLVWRKLALPSLVGNIAEPLMWLVAFGYGMGSLVGEVQVGGQRVPYLLFLASGSICMSAMNAATFEALYSAFSRMHVQKTWGGILNAPVRLDDVVLAEMLWAAFKSLFTVSAILVVMLALGISHSPKLLVAWPILLLAGITFSCMALVFNALAKGYDFFTYYFTLFLTPMMFLSGVFFPLDQLPDWVGWLAAWLPLTQVVELVRPLFMDMWPTHPWRHLGMLALYAGVSFQIALVLTRRRFAR
;
A
#
# COMPACT_ATOMS: atom_id res chain seq x y z
N MET A 1 -5.67 -13.85 -26.19
CA MET A 1 -4.39 -13.36 -25.58
C MET A 1 -3.95 -14.38 -24.54
N ARG A 2 -2.79 -15.03 -24.69
CA ARG A 2 -2.27 -15.91 -23.65
C ARG A 2 -1.82 -15.03 -22.48
N MET A 3 -2.35 -15.26 -21.27
CA MET A 3 -1.96 -14.56 -20.02
C MET A 3 -0.54 -14.98 -19.61
N ARG A 4 0.50 -14.41 -20.29
CA ARG A 4 1.90 -14.78 -20.05
C ARG A 4 2.45 -14.31 -18.71
N TRP A 5 1.81 -13.33 -18.06
CA TRP A 5 2.11 -12.85 -16.71
C TRP A 5 1.71 -13.86 -15.63
N TRP A 6 0.69 -14.71 -15.89
CA TRP A 6 0.14 -15.63 -14.89
C TRP A 6 1.15 -16.67 -14.34
N PRO A 7 1.98 -17.34 -15.16
CA PRO A 7 3.00 -18.26 -14.65
C PRO A 7 4.01 -17.57 -13.73
N VAL A 8 4.36 -16.32 -13.99
CA VAL A 8 5.29 -15.53 -13.17
C VAL A 8 4.66 -15.20 -11.82
N PHE A 9 3.41 -14.75 -11.84
CA PHE A 9 2.61 -14.52 -10.62
C PHE A 9 2.47 -15.80 -9.79
N LEU A 10 2.10 -16.92 -10.41
CA LEU A 10 1.92 -18.21 -9.75
C LEU A 10 3.23 -18.71 -9.10
N ARG A 11 4.36 -18.52 -9.78
CA ARG A 11 5.68 -18.83 -9.21
C ARG A 11 5.91 -18.04 -7.92
N ASN A 12 5.67 -16.75 -7.91
CA ASN A 12 5.84 -15.90 -6.73
C ASN A 12 4.92 -16.36 -5.58
N LEU A 13 3.67 -16.70 -5.89
CA LEU A 13 2.70 -17.24 -4.93
C LEU A 13 3.18 -18.58 -4.33
N LEU A 14 3.65 -19.52 -5.14
CA LEU A 14 4.11 -20.84 -4.69
C LEU A 14 5.35 -20.73 -3.80
N VAL A 15 6.28 -19.83 -4.12
CA VAL A 15 7.47 -19.57 -3.28
C VAL A 15 7.04 -18.95 -1.94
N TRP A 16 6.18 -17.93 -1.98
CA TRP A 16 5.72 -17.23 -0.78
C TRP A 16 4.87 -18.13 0.14
N ARG A 17 4.07 -19.05 -0.40
CA ARG A 17 3.24 -19.96 0.39
C ARG A 17 4.02 -20.68 1.49
N LYS A 18 5.30 -20.99 1.25
CA LYS A 18 6.17 -21.63 2.23
C LYS A 18 6.55 -20.71 3.40
N LEU A 19 6.48 -19.40 3.19
CA LEU A 19 6.85 -18.35 4.16
C LEU A 19 5.62 -17.50 4.57
N ALA A 20 4.41 -17.92 4.21
CA ALA A 20 3.19 -17.14 4.42
C ALA A 20 2.96 -16.82 5.90
N LEU A 21 3.10 -17.80 6.79
CA LEU A 21 2.86 -17.64 8.21
C LEU A 21 3.87 -16.67 8.88
N PRO A 22 5.19 -16.81 8.74
CA PRO A 22 6.15 -15.82 9.24
C PRO A 22 5.94 -14.43 8.66
N SER A 23 5.61 -14.34 7.36
CA SER A 23 5.35 -13.06 6.69
C SER A 23 4.11 -12.37 7.25
N LEU A 24 3.04 -13.11 7.57
CA LEU A 24 1.84 -12.57 8.19
C LEU A 24 2.13 -12.02 9.58
N VAL A 25 2.77 -12.81 10.43
CA VAL A 25 3.10 -12.39 11.80
C VAL A 25 3.92 -11.09 11.79
N GLY A 26 4.94 -11.00 10.94
CA GLY A 26 5.75 -9.79 10.82
C GLY A 26 4.96 -8.57 10.34
N ASN A 27 4.08 -8.76 9.34
CA ASN A 27 3.32 -7.65 8.75
C ASN A 27 2.15 -7.18 9.64
N ILE A 28 1.62 -8.05 10.52
CA ILE A 28 0.54 -7.70 11.46
C ILE A 28 1.11 -7.06 12.73
N ALA A 29 2.31 -7.46 13.14
CA ALA A 29 2.91 -6.97 14.39
C ALA A 29 3.07 -5.44 14.40
N GLU A 30 3.57 -4.85 13.32
CA GLU A 30 3.78 -3.40 13.21
C GLU A 30 2.49 -2.59 13.40
N PRO A 31 1.40 -2.82 12.64
CA PRO A 31 0.13 -2.11 12.85
C PRO A 31 -0.47 -2.31 14.24
N LEU A 32 -0.36 -3.51 14.81
CA LEU A 32 -0.83 -3.76 16.16
C LEU A 32 -0.02 -2.99 17.21
N MET A 33 1.29 -2.89 17.04
CA MET A 33 2.14 -2.08 17.93
C MET A 33 1.74 -0.60 17.87
N TRP A 34 1.46 -0.07 16.67
CA TRP A 34 0.96 1.29 16.49
C TRP A 34 -0.40 1.48 17.18
N LEU A 35 -1.33 0.53 17.02
CA LEU A 35 -2.64 0.58 17.67
C LEU A 35 -2.55 0.50 19.20
N VAL A 36 -1.67 -0.34 19.73
CA VAL A 36 -1.46 -0.45 21.18
C VAL A 36 -0.78 0.80 21.72
N ALA A 37 0.32 1.23 21.13
CA ALA A 37 1.10 2.36 21.63
C ALA A 37 0.33 3.68 21.53
N PHE A 38 -0.26 3.97 20.38
CA PHE A 38 -0.96 5.24 20.14
C PHE A 38 -2.46 5.14 20.42
N GLY A 39 -3.10 4.02 20.08
CA GLY A 39 -4.54 3.86 20.30
C GLY A 39 -4.91 3.82 21.77
N TYR A 40 -4.22 3.02 22.56
CA TYR A 40 -4.46 2.97 24.01
C TYR A 40 -3.64 4.02 24.79
N GLY A 41 -2.37 4.24 24.41
CA GLY A 41 -1.51 5.21 25.08
C GLY A 41 -2.01 6.65 24.91
N MET A 42 -2.09 7.14 23.69
CA MET A 42 -2.60 8.48 23.39
C MET A 42 -4.13 8.57 23.42
N GLY A 43 -4.82 7.47 23.13
CA GLY A 43 -6.29 7.43 23.14
C GLY A 43 -6.89 7.82 24.49
N SER A 44 -6.23 7.49 25.59
CA SER A 44 -6.64 7.91 26.94
C SER A 44 -6.47 9.42 27.18
N LEU A 45 -5.54 10.07 26.49
CA LEU A 45 -5.27 11.51 26.60
C LEU A 45 -6.10 12.34 25.61
N VAL A 46 -6.25 11.86 24.38
CA VAL A 46 -6.95 12.56 23.29
C VAL A 46 -8.46 12.31 23.35
N GLY A 47 -8.86 11.09 23.77
CA GLY A 47 -10.25 10.66 23.83
C GLY A 47 -10.89 10.56 22.44
N GLU A 48 -11.52 11.63 21.99
CA GLU A 48 -12.21 11.71 20.70
C GLU A 48 -11.59 12.76 19.78
N VAL A 49 -11.60 12.50 18.48
CA VAL A 49 -11.21 13.44 17.43
C VAL A 49 -12.40 13.79 16.55
N GLN A 50 -12.43 15.01 16.04
CA GLN A 50 -13.44 15.43 15.08
C GLN A 50 -13.02 15.03 13.67
N VAL A 51 -13.89 14.33 12.96
CA VAL A 51 -13.68 13.93 11.56
C VAL A 51 -15.00 14.15 10.81
N GLY A 52 -15.00 15.00 9.81
CA GLY A 52 -16.21 15.30 9.02
C GLY A 52 -17.40 15.78 9.86
N GLY A 53 -17.16 16.49 10.96
CA GLY A 53 -18.20 17.00 11.88
C GLY A 53 -18.71 15.98 12.92
N GLN A 54 -18.18 14.76 12.93
CA GLN A 54 -18.50 13.73 13.92
C GLN A 54 -17.36 13.54 14.91
N ARG A 55 -17.71 13.23 16.15
CA ARG A 55 -16.74 12.82 17.18
C ARG A 55 -16.50 11.33 17.09
N VAL A 56 -15.26 10.92 16.95
CA VAL A 56 -14.86 9.54 16.73
C VAL A 56 -13.78 9.17 17.75
N PRO A 57 -13.85 7.98 18.37
CA PRO A 57 -12.77 7.50 19.23
C PRO A 57 -11.44 7.51 18.50
N TYR A 58 -10.38 8.04 19.14
CA TYR A 58 -9.06 8.13 18.51
C TYR A 58 -8.53 6.77 18.05
N LEU A 59 -8.85 5.70 18.77
CA LEU A 59 -8.50 4.32 18.38
C LEU A 59 -9.07 3.95 17.00
N LEU A 60 -10.34 4.27 16.73
CA LEU A 60 -10.99 4.00 15.43
C LEU A 60 -10.36 4.84 14.32
N PHE A 61 -10.09 6.12 14.62
CA PHE A 61 -9.41 7.03 13.71
C PHE A 61 -8.03 6.49 13.31
N LEU A 62 -7.23 6.08 14.28
CA LEU A 62 -5.89 5.53 14.07
C LEU A 62 -5.94 4.19 13.34
N ALA A 63 -6.87 3.30 13.68
CA ALA A 63 -7.04 2.00 13.05
C ALA A 63 -7.33 2.14 11.56
N SER A 64 -8.25 3.03 11.20
CA SER A 64 -8.59 3.30 9.79
C SER A 64 -7.42 3.86 8.97
N GLY A 65 -6.58 4.71 9.57
CA GLY A 65 -5.38 5.22 8.93
C GLY A 65 -4.26 4.18 8.84
N SER A 66 -4.05 3.40 9.90
CA SER A 66 -2.98 2.41 9.98
C SER A 66 -3.14 1.28 8.96
N ILE A 67 -4.36 0.87 8.63
CA ILE A 67 -4.59 -0.14 7.59
C ILE A 67 -4.24 0.38 6.20
N CYS A 68 -4.51 1.67 5.91
CA CYS A 68 -4.11 2.31 4.66
C CYS A 68 -2.59 2.41 4.55
N MET A 69 -1.92 2.77 5.63
CA MET A 69 -0.46 2.80 5.74
C MET A 69 0.14 1.40 5.55
N SER A 70 -0.47 0.37 6.15
CA SER A 70 -0.04 -1.02 5.99
C SER A 70 -0.18 -1.53 4.56
N ALA A 71 -1.24 -1.13 3.85
CA ALA A 71 -1.39 -1.43 2.43
C ALA A 71 -0.25 -0.83 1.60
N MET A 72 0.07 0.44 1.85
CA MET A 72 1.19 1.14 1.22
C MET A 72 2.52 0.44 1.50
N ASN A 73 2.83 0.17 2.77
CA ASN A 73 4.08 -0.45 3.19
C ASN A 73 4.24 -1.85 2.59
N ALA A 74 3.23 -2.71 2.72
CA ALA A 74 3.29 -4.09 2.24
C ALA A 74 3.50 -4.17 0.72
N ALA A 75 2.78 -3.35 -0.07
CA ALA A 75 2.96 -3.27 -1.52
C ALA A 75 4.35 -2.75 -1.90
N THR A 76 4.78 -1.69 -1.21
CA THR A 76 6.08 -1.04 -1.46
C THR A 76 7.25 -1.95 -1.13
N PHE A 77 7.27 -2.59 0.04
CA PHE A 77 8.33 -3.51 0.42
C PHE A 77 8.47 -4.67 -0.56
N GLU A 78 7.36 -5.25 -0.99
CA GLU A 78 7.39 -6.35 -1.97
C GLU A 78 7.93 -5.88 -3.32
N ALA A 79 7.47 -4.75 -3.84
CA ALA A 79 7.87 -4.23 -5.13
C ALA A 79 9.28 -3.64 -5.15
N LEU A 80 9.79 -3.14 -4.01
CA LEU A 80 11.18 -2.67 -3.90
C LEU A 80 12.13 -3.82 -3.60
N TYR A 81 12.06 -4.40 -2.39
CA TYR A 81 13.07 -5.34 -1.92
C TYR A 81 12.96 -6.72 -2.57
N SER A 82 11.76 -7.30 -2.58
CA SER A 82 11.59 -8.66 -3.09
C SER A 82 11.72 -8.72 -4.62
N ALA A 83 11.10 -7.78 -5.35
CA ALA A 83 11.22 -7.74 -6.80
C ALA A 83 12.65 -7.38 -7.24
N PHE A 84 13.33 -6.45 -6.55
CA PHE A 84 14.73 -6.14 -6.81
C PHE A 84 15.65 -7.33 -6.57
N SER A 85 15.44 -8.06 -5.48
CA SER A 85 16.17 -9.30 -5.21
C SER A 85 16.01 -10.30 -6.36
N ARG A 86 14.78 -10.53 -6.81
CA ARG A 86 14.49 -11.42 -7.95
C ARG A 86 15.12 -10.94 -9.25
N MET A 87 15.12 -9.63 -9.49
CA MET A 87 15.70 -9.03 -10.70
C MET A 87 17.23 -9.06 -10.68
N HIS A 88 17.84 -8.57 -9.60
CA HIS A 88 19.26 -8.20 -9.57
C HIS A 88 20.16 -9.23 -8.88
N VAL A 89 19.72 -9.74 -7.72
CA VAL A 89 20.52 -10.68 -6.90
C VAL A 89 20.34 -12.11 -7.39
N GLN A 90 19.10 -12.57 -7.44
CA GLN A 90 18.78 -13.95 -7.86
C GLN A 90 18.80 -14.12 -9.38
N LYS A 91 18.80 -13.02 -10.15
CA LYS A 91 18.73 -13.00 -11.63
C LYS A 91 17.57 -13.83 -12.20
N THR A 92 16.51 -14.01 -11.42
CA THR A 92 15.34 -14.82 -11.78
C THR A 92 14.65 -14.28 -13.02
N TRP A 93 14.59 -12.94 -13.16
CA TRP A 93 13.96 -12.33 -14.35
C TRP A 93 14.69 -12.71 -15.63
N GLY A 94 16.03 -12.74 -15.63
CA GLY A 94 16.81 -13.21 -16.77
C GLY A 94 16.48 -14.67 -17.15
N GLY A 95 16.35 -15.55 -16.13
CA GLY A 95 15.92 -16.92 -16.36
C GLY A 95 14.51 -17.04 -16.95
N ILE A 96 13.55 -16.22 -16.50
CA ILE A 96 12.18 -16.20 -17.01
C ILE A 96 12.14 -15.70 -18.46
N LEU A 97 12.97 -14.74 -18.83
CA LEU A 97 13.02 -14.18 -20.18
C LEU A 97 13.60 -15.14 -21.23
N ASN A 98 14.21 -16.27 -20.82
CA ASN A 98 14.57 -17.37 -21.73
C ASN A 98 13.33 -18.18 -22.20
N ALA A 99 12.18 -18.03 -21.52
CA ALA A 99 10.91 -18.58 -21.93
C ALA A 99 10.15 -17.55 -22.84
N PRO A 100 9.08 -17.93 -23.55
CA PRO A 100 8.32 -17.01 -24.40
C PRO A 100 7.45 -16.02 -23.57
N VAL A 101 8.08 -15.33 -22.63
CA VAL A 101 7.49 -14.30 -21.73
C VAL A 101 8.17 -12.97 -22.06
N ARG A 102 7.39 -11.88 -22.13
CA ARG A 102 7.93 -10.54 -22.36
C ARG A 102 8.31 -9.88 -21.03
N LEU A 103 9.27 -8.97 -21.08
CA LEU A 103 9.66 -8.17 -19.90
C LEU A 103 8.45 -7.45 -19.26
N ASP A 104 7.54 -6.94 -20.10
CA ASP A 104 6.31 -6.28 -19.64
C ASP A 104 5.41 -7.22 -18.85
N ASP A 105 5.33 -8.49 -19.26
CA ASP A 105 4.54 -9.52 -18.53
C ASP A 105 5.17 -9.80 -17.17
N VAL A 106 6.50 -9.73 -17.06
CA VAL A 106 7.21 -9.90 -15.78
C VAL A 106 6.94 -8.72 -14.85
N VAL A 107 7.05 -7.47 -15.35
CA VAL A 107 6.77 -6.26 -14.56
C VAL A 107 5.31 -6.23 -14.10
N LEU A 108 4.37 -6.59 -14.98
CA LEU A 108 2.95 -6.70 -14.66
C LEU A 108 2.70 -7.77 -13.56
N ALA A 109 3.35 -8.92 -13.68
CA ALA A 109 3.23 -9.99 -12.69
C ALA A 109 3.78 -9.58 -11.31
N GLU A 110 4.90 -8.85 -11.28
CA GLU A 110 5.47 -8.34 -10.04
C GLU A 110 4.57 -7.29 -9.38
N MET A 111 3.99 -6.37 -10.16
CA MET A 111 3.01 -5.41 -9.68
C MET A 111 1.79 -6.11 -9.06
N LEU A 112 1.17 -7.03 -9.82
CA LEU A 112 -0.02 -7.77 -9.35
C LEU A 112 0.30 -8.63 -8.13
N TRP A 113 1.49 -9.21 -8.08
CA TRP A 113 1.94 -9.98 -6.93
C TRP A 113 2.09 -9.10 -5.68
N ALA A 114 2.73 -7.93 -5.79
CA ALA A 114 2.89 -7.00 -4.68
C ALA A 114 1.54 -6.47 -4.18
N ALA A 115 0.61 -6.14 -5.09
CA ALA A 115 -0.75 -5.73 -4.75
C ALA A 115 -1.54 -6.85 -4.06
N PHE A 116 -1.44 -8.10 -4.55
CA PHE A 116 -2.09 -9.25 -3.94
C PHE A 116 -1.56 -9.53 -2.54
N LYS A 117 -0.24 -9.50 -2.35
CA LYS A 117 0.39 -9.69 -1.04
C LYS A 117 0.00 -8.59 -0.06
N SER A 118 -0.07 -7.34 -0.53
CA SER A 118 -0.59 -6.22 0.27
C SER A 118 -2.04 -6.46 0.69
N LEU A 119 -2.92 -6.83 -0.25
CA LEU A 119 -4.32 -7.15 0.05
C LEU A 119 -4.44 -8.27 1.08
N PHE A 120 -3.63 -9.32 0.96
CA PHE A 120 -3.60 -10.42 1.90
C PHE A 120 -3.20 -9.96 3.31
N THR A 121 -2.17 -9.10 3.40
CA THR A 121 -1.72 -8.51 4.66
C THR A 121 -2.82 -7.67 5.31
N VAL A 122 -3.43 -6.74 4.58
CA VAL A 122 -4.47 -5.87 5.14
C VAL A 122 -5.75 -6.62 5.47
N SER A 123 -6.05 -7.71 4.75
CA SER A 123 -7.18 -8.60 5.09
C SER A 123 -6.97 -9.25 6.46
N ALA A 124 -5.76 -9.72 6.74
CA ALA A 124 -5.43 -10.28 8.05
C ALA A 124 -5.51 -9.23 9.17
N ILE A 125 -5.05 -8.00 8.91
CA ILE A 125 -5.17 -6.88 9.86
C ILE A 125 -6.65 -6.53 10.08
N LEU A 126 -7.48 -6.48 9.03
CA LEU A 126 -8.92 -6.26 9.15
C LEU A 126 -9.60 -7.31 10.03
N VAL A 127 -9.27 -8.58 9.85
CA VAL A 127 -9.80 -9.67 10.69
C VAL A 127 -9.45 -9.45 12.16
N VAL A 128 -8.21 -9.06 12.45
CA VAL A 128 -7.79 -8.75 13.83
C VAL A 128 -8.54 -7.54 14.38
N MET A 129 -8.70 -6.48 13.60
CA MET A 129 -9.45 -5.27 14.02
C MET A 129 -10.93 -5.57 14.30
N LEU A 130 -11.56 -6.44 13.47
CA LEU A 130 -12.92 -6.92 13.71
C LEU A 130 -13.01 -7.76 14.99
N ALA A 131 -12.05 -8.66 15.21
CA ALA A 131 -11.99 -9.49 16.43
C ALA A 131 -11.79 -8.66 17.71
N LEU A 132 -11.06 -7.54 17.61
CA LEU A 132 -10.88 -6.58 18.72
C LEU A 132 -12.09 -5.64 18.90
N GLY A 133 -13.12 -5.73 18.06
CA GLY A 133 -14.31 -4.90 18.17
C GLY A 133 -14.10 -3.41 17.79
N ILE A 134 -13.05 -3.09 17.04
CA ILE A 134 -12.73 -1.70 16.68
C ILE A 134 -13.79 -1.11 15.74
N SER A 135 -14.29 -1.92 14.81
CA SER A 135 -15.41 -1.54 13.92
C SER A 135 -16.18 -2.80 13.50
N HIS A 136 -17.49 -2.68 13.39
CA HIS A 136 -18.38 -3.75 12.92
C HIS A 136 -19.16 -3.34 11.67
N SER A 137 -18.71 -2.32 10.96
CA SER A 137 -19.40 -1.82 9.78
C SER A 137 -19.39 -2.84 8.63
N PRO A 138 -20.55 -3.22 8.06
CA PRO A 138 -20.60 -4.09 6.89
C PRO A 138 -20.00 -3.44 5.64
N LYS A 139 -19.87 -2.11 5.64
CA LYS A 139 -19.25 -1.34 4.53
C LYS A 139 -17.75 -1.60 4.40
N LEU A 140 -17.11 -2.21 5.43
CA LEU A 140 -15.71 -2.64 5.34
C LEU A 140 -15.44 -3.66 4.21
N LEU A 141 -16.47 -4.36 3.73
CA LEU A 141 -16.33 -5.19 2.53
C LEU A 141 -15.96 -4.37 1.28
N VAL A 142 -16.40 -3.10 1.22
CA VAL A 142 -16.04 -2.18 0.13
C VAL A 142 -14.59 -1.69 0.25
N ALA A 143 -14.00 -1.75 1.42
CA ALA A 143 -12.59 -1.40 1.60
C ALA A 143 -11.63 -2.32 0.82
N TRP A 144 -11.99 -3.58 0.58
CA TRP A 144 -11.12 -4.55 -0.11
C TRP A 144 -10.74 -4.13 -1.53
N PRO A 145 -11.67 -3.81 -2.44
CA PRO A 145 -11.29 -3.33 -3.76
C PRO A 145 -10.53 -2.00 -3.72
N ILE A 146 -10.81 -1.13 -2.76
CA ILE A 146 -10.07 0.12 -2.56
C ILE A 146 -8.62 -0.17 -2.13
N LEU A 147 -8.43 -1.06 -1.16
CA LEU A 147 -7.11 -1.46 -0.68
C LEU A 147 -6.32 -2.26 -1.74
N LEU A 148 -7.00 -3.02 -2.61
CA LEU A 148 -6.36 -3.63 -3.78
C LEU A 148 -5.84 -2.57 -4.74
N LEU A 149 -6.66 -1.55 -5.06
CA LEU A 149 -6.24 -0.43 -5.92
C LEU A 149 -5.08 0.35 -5.28
N ALA A 150 -5.11 0.57 -3.97
CA ALA A 150 -3.99 1.15 -3.23
C ALA A 150 -2.72 0.29 -3.38
N GLY A 151 -2.81 -1.03 -3.21
CA GLY A 151 -1.71 -1.96 -3.42
C GLY A 151 -1.14 -1.88 -4.85
N ILE A 152 -1.99 -1.79 -5.87
CA ILE A 152 -1.59 -1.58 -7.26
C ILE A 152 -0.86 -0.23 -7.41
N THR A 153 -1.41 0.85 -6.86
CA THR A 153 -0.83 2.19 -6.96
C THR A 153 0.57 2.24 -6.35
N PHE A 154 0.72 1.78 -5.10
CA PHE A 154 2.00 1.82 -4.40
C PHE A 154 3.03 0.85 -4.97
N SER A 155 2.61 -0.33 -5.46
CA SER A 155 3.51 -1.23 -6.16
C SER A 155 4.03 -0.65 -7.48
N CYS A 156 3.18 0.05 -8.26
CA CYS A 156 3.60 0.74 -9.46
C CYS A 156 4.62 1.84 -9.16
N MET A 157 4.36 2.68 -8.15
CA MET A 157 5.30 3.71 -7.72
C MET A 157 6.63 3.12 -7.27
N ALA A 158 6.60 2.07 -6.46
CA ALA A 158 7.79 1.37 -5.98
C ALA A 158 8.60 0.75 -7.13
N LEU A 159 7.95 0.18 -8.15
CA LEU A 159 8.62 -0.39 -9.32
C LEU A 159 9.37 0.67 -10.17
N VAL A 160 8.96 1.93 -10.15
CA VAL A 160 9.73 3.04 -10.76
C VAL A 160 11.09 3.15 -10.08
N PHE A 161 11.11 3.20 -8.75
CA PHE A 161 12.35 3.29 -7.98
C PHE A 161 13.19 2.01 -8.06
N ASN A 162 12.53 0.84 -8.12
CA ASN A 162 13.18 -0.43 -8.38
C ASN A 162 13.95 -0.41 -9.71
N ALA A 163 13.35 0.10 -10.78
CA ALA A 163 13.98 0.20 -12.10
C ALA A 163 15.19 1.16 -12.12
N LEU A 164 15.20 2.19 -11.28
CA LEU A 164 16.29 3.17 -11.15
C LEU A 164 17.42 2.70 -10.22
N ALA A 165 17.11 1.86 -9.24
CA ALA A 165 18.04 1.46 -8.18
C ALA A 165 19.21 0.65 -8.73
N LYS A 166 20.43 0.98 -8.28
CA LYS A 166 21.66 0.21 -8.51
C LYS A 166 21.97 -0.74 -7.36
N GLY A 167 21.41 -0.50 -6.19
CA GLY A 167 21.60 -1.27 -4.96
C GLY A 167 20.48 -0.95 -3.95
N TYR A 168 20.44 -1.69 -2.85
CA TYR A 168 19.43 -1.54 -1.80
C TYR A 168 19.49 -0.18 -1.10
N ASP A 169 20.65 0.46 -1.02
CA ASP A 169 20.83 1.76 -0.36
C ASP A 169 19.99 2.86 -1.02
N PHE A 170 19.72 2.72 -2.33
CA PHE A 170 18.87 3.66 -3.07
C PHE A 170 17.43 3.70 -2.53
N PHE A 171 16.94 2.62 -1.94
CA PHE A 171 15.59 2.55 -1.40
C PHE A 171 15.40 3.43 -0.15
N THR A 172 16.47 3.68 0.60
CA THR A 172 16.44 4.59 1.75
C THR A 172 15.95 5.97 1.35
N TYR A 173 16.35 6.47 0.16
CA TYR A 173 15.87 7.77 -0.34
C TYR A 173 14.36 7.75 -0.61
N TYR A 174 13.84 6.65 -1.17
CA TYR A 174 12.39 6.54 -1.40
C TYR A 174 11.60 6.52 -0.09
N PHE A 175 12.09 5.77 0.91
CA PHE A 175 11.45 5.73 2.23
C PHE A 175 11.49 7.10 2.91
N THR A 176 12.66 7.73 2.96
CA THR A 176 12.85 8.97 3.72
C THR A 176 12.19 10.18 3.04
N LEU A 177 12.29 10.29 1.70
CA LEU A 177 11.83 11.48 0.99
C LEU A 177 10.38 11.41 0.51
N PHE A 178 9.84 10.20 0.32
CA PHE A 178 8.50 10.02 -0.22
C PHE A 178 7.54 9.37 0.78
N LEU A 179 7.89 8.18 1.30
CA LEU A 179 6.96 7.43 2.15
C LEU A 179 6.79 8.05 3.53
N THR A 180 7.88 8.44 4.19
CA THR A 180 7.81 9.03 5.54
C THR A 180 7.01 10.34 5.57
N PRO A 181 7.28 11.35 4.70
CA PRO A 181 6.45 12.53 4.66
C PRO A 181 4.99 12.22 4.30
N MET A 182 4.75 11.33 3.34
CA MET A 182 3.41 10.93 2.95
C MET A 182 2.65 10.29 4.12
N MET A 183 3.30 9.44 4.92
CA MET A 183 2.71 8.79 6.08
C MET A 183 2.22 9.81 7.12
N PHE A 184 3.02 10.86 7.38
CA PHE A 184 2.65 11.88 8.36
C PHE A 184 1.64 12.90 7.82
N LEU A 185 1.72 13.27 6.54
CA LEU A 185 0.89 14.31 5.95
C LEU A 185 -0.45 13.80 5.40
N SER A 186 -0.67 12.49 5.32
CA SER A 186 -1.89 11.94 4.71
C SER A 186 -3.06 11.74 5.70
N GLY A 187 -3.03 12.36 6.86
CA GLY A 187 -4.12 12.25 7.83
C GLY A 187 -4.22 10.88 8.52
N VAL A 188 -3.14 10.08 8.53
CA VAL A 188 -3.10 8.78 9.22
C VAL A 188 -3.15 8.97 10.73
N PHE A 189 -2.29 9.84 11.27
CA PHE A 189 -2.11 10.06 12.70
C PHE A 189 -2.87 11.27 13.25
N PHE A 190 -3.10 12.27 12.41
CA PHE A 190 -3.75 13.53 12.77
C PHE A 190 -4.82 13.89 11.76
N PRO A 191 -5.97 14.47 12.16
CA PRO A 191 -6.94 15.02 11.24
C PRO A 191 -6.30 16.11 10.36
N LEU A 192 -6.60 16.11 9.07
CA LEU A 192 -6.02 17.08 8.13
C LEU A 192 -6.45 18.53 8.45
N ASP A 193 -7.62 18.71 9.06
CA ASP A 193 -8.18 20.01 9.45
C ASP A 193 -7.36 20.73 10.54
N GLN A 194 -6.46 20.00 11.23
CA GLN A 194 -5.57 20.56 12.25
C GLN A 194 -4.23 21.04 11.67
N LEU A 195 -3.97 20.76 10.39
CA LEU A 195 -2.75 21.16 9.72
C LEU A 195 -2.91 22.56 9.10
N PRO A 196 -1.81 23.32 8.94
CA PRO A 196 -1.84 24.59 8.19
C PRO A 196 -2.40 24.39 6.78
N ASP A 197 -3.13 25.38 6.25
CA ASP A 197 -3.84 25.29 4.95
C ASP A 197 -2.94 24.84 3.79
N TRP A 198 -1.69 25.32 3.75
CA TRP A 198 -0.75 24.92 2.71
C TRP A 198 -0.34 23.44 2.79
N VAL A 199 -0.26 22.89 4.01
CA VAL A 199 0.00 21.45 4.21
C VAL A 199 -1.23 20.64 3.77
N GLY A 200 -2.43 21.08 4.15
CA GLY A 200 -3.69 20.46 3.72
C GLY A 200 -3.81 20.42 2.19
N TRP A 201 -3.41 21.49 1.52
CA TRP A 201 -3.38 21.53 0.05
C TRP A 201 -2.40 20.50 -0.54
N LEU A 202 -1.18 20.39 -0.01
CA LEU A 202 -0.22 19.37 -0.43
C LEU A 202 -0.73 17.95 -0.13
N ALA A 203 -1.27 17.75 1.06
CA ALA A 203 -1.82 16.47 1.50
C ALA A 203 -2.92 15.97 0.56
N ALA A 204 -3.77 16.87 0.06
CA ALA A 204 -4.86 16.55 -0.87
C ALA A 204 -4.40 15.89 -2.19
N TRP A 205 -3.13 16.04 -2.56
CA TRP A 205 -2.54 15.41 -3.74
C TRP A 205 -1.84 14.08 -3.45
N LEU A 206 -1.58 13.76 -2.19
CA LEU A 206 -0.86 12.54 -1.84
C LEU A 206 -1.71 11.29 -2.10
N PRO A 207 -1.16 10.24 -2.70
CA PRO A 207 -1.91 9.02 -2.98
C PRO A 207 -2.39 8.31 -1.71
N LEU A 208 -1.66 8.37 -0.60
CA LEU A 208 -2.09 7.78 0.66
C LEU A 208 -3.31 8.52 1.24
N THR A 209 -3.39 9.85 1.10
CA THR A 209 -4.57 10.63 1.50
C THR A 209 -5.81 10.14 0.76
N GLN A 210 -5.70 9.85 -0.54
CA GLN A 210 -6.83 9.34 -1.33
C GLN A 210 -7.35 8.01 -0.78
N VAL A 211 -6.43 7.14 -0.34
CA VAL A 211 -6.81 5.85 0.28
C VAL A 211 -7.48 6.08 1.63
N VAL A 212 -6.93 6.97 2.47
CA VAL A 212 -7.49 7.28 3.80
C VAL A 212 -8.89 7.88 3.69
N GLU A 213 -9.10 8.84 2.77
CA GLU A 213 -10.40 9.47 2.53
C GLU A 213 -11.46 8.48 2.01
N LEU A 214 -11.06 7.42 1.31
CA LEU A 214 -11.96 6.35 0.87
C LEU A 214 -12.26 5.33 1.97
N VAL A 215 -11.26 4.95 2.76
CA VAL A 215 -11.36 3.81 3.70
C VAL A 215 -11.89 4.25 5.07
N ARG A 216 -11.45 5.40 5.58
CA ARG A 216 -11.83 5.87 6.92
C ARG A 216 -13.34 5.99 7.14
N PRO A 217 -14.13 6.58 6.22
CA PRO A 217 -15.59 6.65 6.39
C PRO A 217 -16.24 5.27 6.52
N LEU A 218 -15.71 4.24 5.83
CA LEU A 218 -16.25 2.88 5.90
C LEU A 218 -16.10 2.26 7.29
N PHE A 219 -15.04 2.62 8.05
CA PHE A 219 -14.88 2.24 9.44
C PHE A 219 -15.92 2.89 10.37
N MET A 220 -16.43 4.07 9.98
CA MET A 220 -17.44 4.85 10.72
C MET A 220 -18.87 4.57 10.24
N ASP A 221 -19.07 3.52 9.47
CA ASP A 221 -20.33 3.18 8.81
C ASP A 221 -20.91 4.31 7.95
N MET A 222 -20.03 5.08 7.31
CA MET A 222 -20.38 6.15 6.38
C MET A 222 -19.89 5.82 4.96
N TRP A 223 -20.47 6.51 3.97
CA TRP A 223 -19.94 6.47 2.61
C TRP A 223 -18.90 7.57 2.40
N PRO A 224 -17.82 7.31 1.66
CA PRO A 224 -16.83 8.35 1.34
C PRO A 224 -17.43 9.46 0.51
N THR A 225 -17.02 10.70 0.77
CA THR A 225 -17.37 11.86 -0.03
C THR A 225 -16.55 11.86 -1.32
N HIS A 226 -17.20 12.16 -2.45
CA HIS A 226 -16.55 12.23 -3.78
C HIS A 226 -15.69 11.02 -4.15
N PRO A 227 -16.17 9.76 -4.01
CA PRO A 227 -15.34 8.55 -4.16
C PRO A 227 -14.67 8.46 -5.54
N TRP A 228 -15.34 8.91 -6.60
CA TRP A 228 -14.82 8.87 -7.97
C TRP A 228 -13.59 9.75 -8.17
N ARG A 229 -13.50 10.89 -7.47
CA ARG A 229 -12.31 11.74 -7.49
C ARG A 229 -11.10 10.99 -6.92
N HIS A 230 -11.25 10.39 -5.74
CA HIS A 230 -10.18 9.67 -5.06
C HIS A 230 -9.76 8.42 -5.84
N LEU A 231 -10.72 7.63 -6.33
CA LEU A 231 -10.45 6.46 -7.18
C LEU A 231 -9.76 6.86 -8.49
N GLY A 232 -10.20 7.95 -9.13
CA GLY A 232 -9.60 8.48 -10.35
C GLY A 232 -8.14 8.91 -10.14
N MET A 233 -7.84 9.57 -9.02
CA MET A 233 -6.47 9.96 -8.66
C MET A 233 -5.58 8.73 -8.44
N LEU A 234 -6.05 7.72 -7.69
CA LEU A 234 -5.31 6.48 -7.49
C LEU A 234 -5.05 5.75 -8.81
N ALA A 235 -6.06 5.65 -9.68
CA ALA A 235 -5.91 5.04 -11.00
C ALA A 235 -4.92 5.81 -11.88
N LEU A 236 -4.92 7.14 -11.82
CA LEU A 236 -3.96 8.00 -12.52
C LEU A 236 -2.53 7.74 -12.02
N TYR A 237 -2.30 7.74 -10.70
CA TYR A 237 -1.00 7.41 -10.12
C TYR A 237 -0.53 6.02 -10.52
N ALA A 238 -1.40 5.03 -10.46
CA ALA A 238 -1.09 3.66 -10.87
C ALA A 238 -0.70 3.59 -12.36
N GLY A 239 -1.51 4.18 -13.25
CA GLY A 239 -1.29 4.16 -14.69
C GLY A 239 -0.01 4.87 -15.11
N VAL A 240 0.22 6.09 -14.61
CA VAL A 240 1.43 6.88 -14.91
C VAL A 240 2.67 6.17 -14.37
N SER A 241 2.65 5.75 -13.11
CA SER A 241 3.80 5.08 -12.51
C SER A 241 4.10 3.74 -13.19
N PHE A 242 3.08 2.98 -13.59
CA PHE A 242 3.27 1.73 -14.32
C PHE A 242 3.95 1.94 -15.68
N GLN A 243 3.52 2.94 -16.44
CA GLN A 243 4.14 3.28 -17.73
C GLN A 243 5.60 3.70 -17.56
N ILE A 244 5.88 4.55 -16.56
CA ILE A 244 7.26 4.97 -16.24
C ILE A 244 8.10 3.76 -15.85
N ALA A 245 7.59 2.87 -14.99
CA ALA A 245 8.28 1.66 -14.56
C ALA A 245 8.61 0.75 -15.75
N LEU A 246 7.67 0.54 -16.68
CA LEU A 246 7.90 -0.24 -17.91
C LEU A 246 9.01 0.36 -18.77
N VAL A 247 8.95 1.67 -19.04
CA VAL A 247 9.95 2.35 -19.88
C VAL A 247 11.34 2.26 -19.24
N LEU A 248 11.45 2.53 -17.94
CA LEU A 248 12.72 2.47 -17.22
C LEU A 248 13.28 1.05 -17.16
N THR A 249 12.45 0.05 -16.90
CA THR A 249 12.86 -1.36 -16.85
C THR A 249 13.32 -1.83 -18.23
N ARG A 250 12.62 -1.49 -19.30
CA ARG A 250 13.04 -1.79 -20.68
C ARG A 250 14.41 -1.18 -21.00
N ARG A 251 14.63 0.10 -20.64
CA ARG A 251 15.92 0.77 -20.83
C ARG A 251 17.05 0.12 -20.05
N ARG A 252 16.75 -0.41 -18.87
CA ARG A 252 17.73 -1.12 -18.02
C ARG A 252 18.16 -2.45 -18.62
N PHE A 253 17.24 -3.20 -19.21
CA PHE A 253 17.52 -4.51 -19.84
C PHE A 253 18.04 -4.40 -21.27
N ALA A 254 17.95 -3.24 -21.90
CA ALA A 254 18.51 -2.97 -23.23
C ALA A 254 20.01 -2.58 -23.19
N ARG A 255 20.56 -2.31 -21.99
CA ARG A 255 21.98 -2.05 -21.75
C ARG A 255 22.72 -3.31 -21.34
#